data_8eb36d92ec47487a642092e4712b8aed
#
_entry.id   8eb36d92ec47487a642092e4712b8aed
#
_cell.length_a   1.000
_cell.length_b   1.000
_cell.length_c   1.000
_cell.angle_alpha   90.00
_cell.angle_beta   90.00
_cell.angle_gamma   90.00
#
_symmetry.space_group_name_H-M   'P 1'
#
loop_
_entity.id
_entity.type
_entity.pdbx_description
1 polymer ?
#
loop_
_entity_poly.entity_id
_entity_poly.type
_entity_poly.pdbx_seq_one_letter_code
_entity_poly.pdbx_strand_id
1 'polypeptide(L)'
;DVEKYSYALLHQTNQLEYFYCHLVKDGDCDQTYYHVHKRPHIHELAYFNIGRGFPKELMDGHWCYVLKDMGYKMLVLPCTSIKEDSTPANPSFEKDITIKTDKHITYCRIQLSDIRSIDIQRLDLRKPFYHVLTDQQEILEFVEKNLFDK
;
A
#
# COMPACT_ATOMS: atom_id res chain seq x y z
N ASP A 1 15.76 -11.31 -11.45
CA ASP A 1 15.44 -12.73 -11.49
C ASP A 1 14.15 -12.97 -12.26
N VAL A 2 14.29 -13.51 -13.49
CA VAL A 2 13.18 -13.73 -14.44
C VAL A 2 12.17 -14.74 -13.90
N GLU A 3 12.64 -15.78 -13.21
CA GLU A 3 11.79 -16.82 -12.63
C GLU A 3 10.87 -16.24 -11.55
N LYS A 4 11.41 -15.47 -10.64
CA LYS A 4 10.65 -14.78 -9.60
C LYS A 4 9.61 -13.81 -10.19
N TYR A 5 10.01 -13.07 -11.22
CA TYR A 5 9.12 -12.15 -11.91
C TYR A 5 7.96 -12.89 -12.59
N SER A 6 8.28 -13.97 -13.32
CA SER A 6 7.27 -14.79 -14.01
C SER A 6 6.30 -15.43 -13.02
N TYR A 7 6.79 -15.92 -11.88
CA TYR A 7 5.95 -16.47 -10.82
C TYR A 7 4.99 -15.42 -10.25
N ALA A 8 5.49 -14.21 -9.99
CA ALA A 8 4.65 -13.13 -9.46
C ALA A 8 3.57 -12.67 -10.46
N LEU A 9 3.88 -12.63 -11.76
CA LEU A 9 2.89 -12.35 -12.80
C LEU A 9 1.82 -13.44 -12.86
N LEU A 10 2.21 -14.70 -12.79
CA LEU A 10 1.27 -15.82 -12.76
C LEU A 10 0.34 -15.73 -11.54
N HIS A 11 0.90 -15.43 -10.38
CA HIS A 11 0.12 -15.24 -9.16
C HIS A 11 -0.90 -14.10 -9.31
N GLN A 12 -0.49 -12.96 -9.86
CA GLN A 12 -1.41 -11.84 -10.12
C GLN A 12 -2.50 -12.22 -11.12
N THR A 13 -2.15 -12.95 -12.17
CA THR A 13 -3.12 -13.45 -13.15
C THR A 13 -4.16 -14.36 -12.50
N ASN A 14 -3.72 -15.28 -11.64
CA ASN A 14 -4.61 -16.16 -10.90
C ASN A 14 -5.53 -15.38 -9.94
N GLN A 15 -5.05 -14.33 -9.31
CA GLN A 15 -5.87 -13.46 -8.47
C GLN A 15 -6.96 -12.75 -9.29
N LEU A 16 -6.63 -12.24 -10.47
CA LEU A 16 -7.58 -11.59 -11.36
C LEU A 16 -8.62 -12.59 -11.89
N GLU A 17 -8.20 -13.79 -12.26
CA GLU A 17 -9.11 -14.85 -12.67
C GLU A 17 -10.10 -15.20 -11.54
N TYR A 18 -9.60 -15.39 -10.34
CA TYR A 18 -10.44 -15.64 -9.17
C TYR A 18 -11.44 -14.50 -8.93
N PHE A 19 -10.98 -13.26 -9.03
CA PHE A 19 -11.81 -12.08 -8.89
C PHE A 19 -12.97 -12.09 -9.89
N TYR A 20 -12.68 -12.24 -11.18
CA TYR A 20 -13.71 -12.20 -12.21
C TYR A 20 -14.62 -13.42 -12.22
N CYS A 21 -14.13 -14.58 -11.83
CA CYS A 21 -14.92 -15.82 -11.85
C CYS A 21 -15.75 -16.02 -10.58
N HIS A 22 -15.35 -15.47 -9.44
CA HIS A 22 -15.96 -15.79 -8.15
C HIS A 22 -16.45 -14.59 -7.34
N LEU A 23 -15.84 -13.43 -7.52
CA LEU A 23 -16.17 -12.24 -6.71
C LEU A 23 -17.06 -11.26 -7.46
N VAL A 24 -16.92 -11.15 -8.76
CA VAL A 24 -17.78 -10.34 -9.62
C VAL A 24 -19.03 -11.15 -9.96
N LYS A 25 -20.18 -10.59 -9.67
CA LYS A 25 -21.46 -11.28 -9.87
C LYS A 25 -21.70 -11.57 -11.37
N ASP A 26 -21.99 -12.82 -11.67
CA ASP A 26 -22.35 -13.30 -13.00
C ASP A 26 -21.30 -13.10 -14.11
N GLY A 27 -20.05 -12.78 -13.71
CA GLY A 27 -18.99 -12.50 -14.67
C GLY A 27 -19.25 -11.26 -15.53
N ASP A 28 -20.17 -10.42 -15.11
CA ASP A 28 -20.53 -9.20 -15.81
C ASP A 28 -19.36 -8.20 -15.77
N CYS A 29 -18.83 -7.87 -16.93
CA CYS A 29 -17.72 -6.93 -17.06
C CYS A 29 -18.09 -5.50 -16.62
N ASP A 30 -19.36 -5.17 -16.50
CA ASP A 30 -19.82 -3.89 -15.97
C ASP A 30 -19.84 -3.87 -14.43
N GLN A 31 -19.76 -5.06 -13.80
CA GLN A 31 -19.68 -5.19 -12.35
C GLN A 31 -18.27 -5.58 -11.91
N THR A 32 -17.37 -4.64 -11.98
CA THR A 32 -15.95 -4.84 -11.66
C THR A 32 -15.59 -4.56 -10.20
N TYR A 33 -16.60 -4.42 -9.33
CA TYR A 33 -16.40 -4.13 -7.92
C TYR A 33 -17.26 -5.04 -7.05
N TYR A 34 -16.63 -5.66 -6.04
CA TYR A 34 -17.36 -6.29 -4.93
C TYR A 34 -17.16 -5.48 -3.65
N HIS A 35 -18.13 -5.53 -2.77
CA HIS A 35 -18.08 -4.76 -1.54
C HIS A 35 -17.03 -5.28 -0.55
N VAL A 36 -16.02 -4.48 -0.26
CA VAL A 36 -15.01 -4.78 0.74
C VAL A 36 -15.56 -4.35 2.11
N HIS A 37 -15.91 -5.31 2.94
CA HIS A 37 -16.58 -5.07 4.23
C HIS A 37 -15.66 -4.44 5.27
N LYS A 38 -14.37 -4.76 5.23
CA LYS A 38 -13.37 -4.26 6.18
C LYS A 38 -12.41 -3.33 5.47
N ARG A 39 -12.53 -2.03 5.74
CA ARG A 39 -11.72 -0.99 5.12
C ARG A 39 -10.82 -0.33 6.15
N PRO A 40 -9.55 -0.03 5.82
CA PRO A 40 -8.71 0.78 6.68
C PRO A 40 -9.21 2.23 6.69
N HIS A 41 -8.95 2.92 7.79
CA HIS A 41 -9.18 4.36 7.89
C HIS A 41 -7.96 5.16 7.44
N ILE A 42 -8.19 6.42 7.12
CA ILE A 42 -7.11 7.39 6.92
C ILE A 42 -6.21 7.40 8.16
N HIS A 43 -4.91 7.52 7.96
CA HIS A 43 -3.90 7.51 9.02
C HIS A 43 -3.71 6.12 9.68
N GLU A 44 -4.01 5.07 8.95
CA GLU A 44 -3.66 3.69 9.32
C GLU A 44 -2.72 3.07 8.29
N LEU A 45 -2.06 1.98 8.67
CA LEU A 45 -1.34 1.10 7.76
C LEU A 45 -2.21 -0.10 7.40
N ALA A 46 -2.26 -0.40 6.12
CA ALA A 46 -2.89 -1.61 5.60
C ALA A 46 -1.97 -2.28 4.57
N TYR A 47 -2.12 -3.58 4.40
CA TYR A 47 -1.30 -4.36 3.50
C TYR A 47 -1.99 -4.53 2.15
N PHE A 48 -1.35 -4.06 1.08
CA PHE A 48 -1.85 -4.16 -0.28
C PHE A 48 -0.89 -4.95 -1.17
N ASN A 49 -1.45 -5.71 -2.10
CA ASN A 49 -0.68 -6.25 -3.21
C ASN A 49 -0.66 -5.22 -4.34
N ILE A 50 0.45 -4.50 -4.45
CA ILE A 50 0.59 -3.43 -5.46
C ILE A 50 1.01 -3.94 -6.84
N GLY A 51 1.31 -5.23 -6.96
CA GLY A 51 1.62 -5.85 -8.23
C GLY A 51 3.06 -5.65 -8.70
N ARG A 52 3.29 -5.93 -9.97
CA ARG A 52 4.61 -5.85 -10.59
C ARG A 52 4.78 -4.61 -11.46
N GLY A 53 5.99 -4.06 -11.44
CA GLY A 53 6.39 -2.91 -12.23
C GLY A 53 7.85 -2.98 -12.66
N PHE A 54 8.43 -1.86 -13.03
CA PHE A 54 9.85 -1.77 -13.35
C PHE A 54 10.73 -1.81 -12.09
N PRO A 55 12.04 -2.10 -12.20
CA PRO A 55 12.90 -2.41 -11.05
C PRO A 55 13.00 -1.33 -9.95
N LYS A 56 12.77 -0.06 -10.29
CA LYS A 56 12.81 1.04 -9.32
C LYS A 56 11.48 1.29 -8.62
N GLU A 57 10.40 0.72 -9.13
CA GLU A 57 9.08 0.79 -8.50
C GLU A 57 8.97 -0.24 -7.39
N LEU A 58 8.32 0.11 -6.30
CA LEU A 58 7.95 -0.88 -5.28
C LEU A 58 6.91 -1.84 -5.87
N MET A 59 7.02 -3.10 -5.53
CA MET A 59 6.17 -4.14 -6.10
C MET A 59 5.85 -5.25 -5.10
N ASP A 60 4.86 -6.07 -5.45
CA ASP A 60 4.32 -7.15 -4.61
C ASP A 60 3.56 -6.59 -3.39
N GLY A 61 3.60 -7.29 -2.27
CA GLY A 61 2.89 -6.88 -1.08
C GLY A 61 3.69 -5.86 -0.25
N HIS A 62 3.03 -4.77 0.11
CA HIS A 62 3.61 -3.74 0.97
C HIS A 62 2.59 -3.24 1.98
N TRP A 63 3.06 -2.91 3.17
CA TRP A 63 2.33 -2.05 4.08
C TRP A 63 2.28 -0.66 3.47
N CYS A 64 1.08 -0.08 3.43
CA CYS A 64 0.86 1.24 2.87
C CYS A 64 0.15 2.13 3.87
N TYR A 65 0.64 3.35 4.00
CA TYR A 65 -0.05 4.40 4.74
C TYR A 65 -1.24 4.91 3.93
N VAL A 66 -2.42 4.88 4.53
CA VAL A 66 -3.65 5.35 3.88
C VAL A 66 -3.74 6.86 4.01
N LEU A 67 -3.50 7.56 2.90
CA LEU A 67 -3.53 9.02 2.84
C LEU A 67 -4.95 9.55 2.61
N LYS A 68 -5.70 8.88 1.73
CA LYS A 68 -7.08 9.28 1.41
C LYS A 68 -7.90 8.09 0.92
N ASP A 69 -9.14 8.00 1.38
CA ASP A 69 -10.13 7.06 0.85
C ASP A 69 -10.97 7.77 -0.23
N MET A 70 -10.95 7.23 -1.45
CA MET A 70 -11.67 7.76 -2.60
C MET A 70 -12.79 6.79 -3.06
N GLY A 71 -13.22 5.88 -2.18
CA GLY A 71 -14.27 4.91 -2.49
C GLY A 71 -13.72 3.63 -3.12
N TYR A 72 -13.78 3.50 -4.43
CA TYR A 72 -13.24 2.33 -5.13
C TYR A 72 -11.71 2.23 -5.08
N LYS A 73 -11.06 3.35 -4.86
CA LYS A 73 -9.61 3.45 -4.76
C LYS A 73 -9.19 4.13 -3.47
N MET A 74 -7.97 3.87 -3.06
CA MET A 74 -7.31 4.61 -1.98
C MET A 74 -6.02 5.24 -2.50
N LEU A 75 -5.76 6.46 -2.08
CA LEU A 75 -4.45 7.07 -2.27
C LEU A 75 -3.56 6.62 -1.12
N VAL A 76 -2.47 5.96 -1.44
CA VAL A 76 -1.59 5.34 -0.45
C VAL A 76 -0.13 5.69 -0.67
N LEU A 77 0.63 5.63 0.43
CA LEU A 77 2.07 5.76 0.46
C LEU A 77 2.66 4.41 0.86
N PRO A 78 3.24 3.64 -0.08
CA PRO A 78 3.89 2.39 0.25
C PRO A 78 5.06 2.59 1.22
N CYS A 79 5.26 1.61 2.10
CA CYS A 79 6.28 1.65 3.12
C CYS A 79 7.28 0.50 2.94
N THR A 80 8.51 0.76 3.33
CA THR A 80 9.58 -0.24 3.38
C THR A 80 10.02 -0.49 4.81
N SER A 81 10.59 -1.66 5.06
CA SER A 81 11.16 -1.99 6.37
C SER A 81 12.45 -1.21 6.61
N ILE A 82 12.64 -0.80 7.85
CA ILE A 82 13.90 -0.20 8.31
C ILE A 82 14.70 -1.30 9.00
N LYS A 83 15.95 -1.49 8.55
CA LYS A 83 16.91 -2.45 9.11
C LYS A 83 18.04 -1.70 9.79
N GLU A 84 18.83 -2.42 10.59
CA GLU A 84 19.98 -1.84 11.31
C GLU A 84 21.01 -1.19 10.37
N ASP A 85 21.18 -1.77 9.16
CA ASP A 85 22.10 -1.27 8.12
C ASP A 85 21.44 -0.28 7.14
N SER A 86 20.19 0.09 7.38
CA SER A 86 19.49 1.08 6.54
C SER A 86 20.13 2.45 6.64
N THR A 87 20.29 3.11 5.49
CA THR A 87 20.72 4.52 5.46
C THR A 87 19.68 5.42 6.11
N PRO A 88 20.04 6.60 6.60
CA PRO A 88 19.06 7.58 7.04
C PRO A 88 18.04 7.91 5.95
N ALA A 89 16.81 8.24 6.35
CA ALA A 89 15.76 8.63 5.41
C ALA A 89 16.18 9.85 4.59
N ASN A 90 15.95 9.80 3.29
CA ASN A 90 16.12 10.96 2.43
C ASN A 90 14.91 11.89 2.62
N PRO A 91 15.11 13.10 3.19
CA PRO A 91 14.00 13.98 3.55
C PRO A 91 13.18 14.49 2.34
N SER A 92 13.68 14.32 1.12
CA SER A 92 12.97 14.74 -0.09
C SER A 92 11.85 13.79 -0.48
N PHE A 93 11.94 12.50 -0.13
CA PHE A 93 10.92 11.51 -0.51
C PHE A 93 10.73 10.37 0.49
N GLU A 94 11.50 10.34 1.58
CA GLU A 94 11.38 9.31 2.61
C GLU A 94 11.04 9.93 3.96
N LYS A 95 10.20 9.24 4.73
CA LYS A 95 9.89 9.60 6.10
C LYS A 95 9.71 8.36 6.96
N ASP A 96 10.48 8.29 8.04
CA ASP A 96 10.31 7.24 9.04
C ASP A 96 9.13 7.58 9.94
N ILE A 97 8.25 6.61 10.13
CA ILE A 97 7.07 6.72 10.97
C ILE A 97 7.06 5.62 12.03
N THR A 98 6.43 5.92 13.15
CA THR A 98 6.23 4.99 14.26
C THR A 98 4.85 4.37 14.15
N ILE A 99 4.77 3.06 14.27
CA ILE A 99 3.52 2.30 14.19
C ILE A 99 3.36 1.39 15.41
N LYS A 100 2.12 1.16 15.78
CA LYS A 100 1.75 0.24 16.86
C LYS A 100 1.17 -1.02 16.26
N THR A 101 1.87 -2.14 16.47
CA THR A 101 1.35 -3.47 16.18
C THR A 101 0.67 -4.06 17.42
N ASP A 102 0.09 -5.25 17.31
CA ASP A 102 -0.55 -5.92 18.44
C ASP A 102 0.42 -6.25 19.59
N LYS A 103 1.70 -6.38 19.27
CA LYS A 103 2.70 -6.87 20.23
C LYS A 103 3.73 -5.82 20.66
N HIS A 104 4.01 -4.84 19.82
CA HIS A 104 5.10 -3.88 20.06
C HIS A 104 4.93 -2.62 19.21
N ILE A 105 5.76 -1.63 19.52
CA ILE A 105 5.95 -0.43 18.71
C ILE A 105 7.13 -0.70 17.77
N THR A 106 6.95 -0.37 16.49
CA THR A 106 8.00 -0.52 15.49
C THR A 106 7.98 0.66 14.52
N TYR A 107 8.87 0.63 13.55
CA TYR A 107 9.07 1.72 12.59
C TYR A 107 8.98 1.19 11.17
N CYS A 108 8.51 2.03 10.27
CA CYS A 108 8.61 1.78 8.83
C CYS A 108 8.87 3.10 8.10
N ARG A 109 9.28 2.99 6.86
CA ARG A 109 9.69 4.14 6.05
C ARG A 109 8.71 4.35 4.91
N ILE A 110 8.02 5.47 4.93
CA ILE A 110 7.18 5.92 3.81
C ILE A 110 8.07 6.25 2.61
N GLN A 111 7.64 5.78 1.44
CA GLN A 111 8.25 6.10 0.14
C GLN A 111 7.32 7.02 -0.65
N LEU A 112 7.53 8.33 -0.55
CA LEU A 112 6.70 9.31 -1.25
C LEU A 112 6.83 9.18 -2.77
N SER A 113 8.01 8.76 -3.26
CA SER A 113 8.25 8.53 -4.68
C SER A 113 7.35 7.44 -5.30
N ASP A 114 6.79 6.57 -4.46
CA ASP A 114 5.89 5.50 -4.88
C ASP A 114 4.42 5.78 -4.54
N ILE A 115 4.08 7.03 -4.22
CA ILE A 115 2.68 7.44 -4.01
C ILE A 115 1.80 6.97 -5.17
N ARG A 116 0.68 6.33 -4.85
CA ARG A 116 -0.20 5.81 -5.89
C ARG A 116 -1.64 5.70 -5.43
N SER A 117 -2.52 5.78 -6.41
CA SER A 117 -3.91 5.37 -6.28
C SER A 117 -4.02 3.88 -6.53
N ILE A 118 -4.67 3.16 -5.66
CA ILE A 118 -4.77 1.70 -5.72
C ILE A 118 -6.22 1.25 -5.52
N ASP A 119 -6.64 0.25 -6.29
CA ASP A 119 -7.94 -0.38 -6.12
C ASP A 119 -8.03 -1.00 -4.73
N ILE A 120 -9.10 -0.71 -3.99
CA ILE A 120 -9.31 -1.24 -2.64
C ILE A 120 -9.33 -2.78 -2.61
N GLN A 121 -9.68 -3.41 -3.72
CA GLN A 121 -9.72 -4.87 -3.83
C GLN A 121 -8.33 -5.53 -3.83
N ARG A 122 -7.25 -4.74 -3.92
CA ARG A 122 -5.88 -5.21 -3.72
C ARG A 122 -5.50 -5.34 -2.24
N LEU A 123 -6.42 -4.95 -1.34
CA LEU A 123 -6.23 -5.08 0.10
C LEU A 123 -6.14 -6.55 0.51
N ASP A 124 -5.10 -6.91 1.28
CA ASP A 124 -5.00 -8.24 1.87
C ASP A 124 -5.74 -8.26 3.20
N LEU A 125 -6.97 -8.79 3.17
CA LEU A 125 -7.85 -8.86 4.34
C LEU A 125 -7.37 -9.85 5.43
N ARG A 126 -6.36 -10.67 5.14
CA ARG A 126 -5.75 -11.59 6.12
C ARG A 126 -4.82 -10.84 7.09
N LYS A 127 -4.39 -9.64 6.71
CA LYS A 127 -3.51 -8.80 7.54
C LYS A 127 -4.34 -7.81 8.35
N PRO A 128 -3.93 -7.51 9.60
CA PRO A 128 -4.57 -6.46 10.39
C PRO A 128 -4.26 -5.06 9.83
N PHE A 129 -4.99 -4.06 10.33
CA PHE A 129 -4.64 -2.66 10.14
C PHE A 129 -3.88 -2.18 11.36
N TYR A 130 -2.85 -1.38 11.17
CA TYR A 130 -2.03 -0.86 12.27
C TYR A 130 -2.22 0.64 12.46
N HIS A 131 -2.22 1.07 13.71
CA HIS A 131 -2.26 2.48 14.04
C HIS A 131 -0.90 3.14 13.82
N VAL A 132 -0.93 4.31 13.20
CA VAL A 132 0.24 5.16 13.04
C VAL A 132 0.31 6.09 14.25
N LEU A 133 1.42 6.04 14.99
CA LEU A 133 1.65 6.86 16.18
C LEU A 133 2.24 8.23 15.84
N THR A 134 2.96 8.33 14.72
CA THR A 134 3.46 9.62 14.22
C THR A 134 2.27 10.54 13.95
N ASP A 135 2.37 11.80 14.35
CA ASP A 135 1.30 12.77 14.18
C ASP A 135 0.89 12.90 12.71
N GLN A 136 -0.42 12.87 12.48
CA GLN A 136 -0.97 12.97 11.12
C GLN A 136 -0.54 14.26 10.42
N GLN A 137 -0.54 15.38 11.14
CA GLN A 137 -0.15 16.66 10.59
C GLN A 137 1.32 16.68 10.13
N GLU A 138 2.20 16.01 10.88
CA GLU A 138 3.61 15.87 10.51
C GLU A 138 3.78 15.12 9.18
N ILE A 139 2.99 14.07 8.96
CA ILE A 139 3.01 13.31 7.69
C ILE A 139 2.43 14.16 6.55
N LEU A 140 1.33 14.87 6.78
CA LEU A 140 0.72 15.72 5.76
C LEU A 140 1.64 16.88 5.35
N GLU A 141 2.33 17.49 6.30
CA GLU A 141 3.34 18.53 6.02
C GLU A 141 4.49 17.99 5.20
N PHE A 142 4.97 16.79 5.51
CA PHE A 142 5.99 16.11 4.71
C PHE A 142 5.53 15.89 3.27
N VAL A 143 4.31 15.39 3.08
CA VAL A 143 3.74 15.16 1.75
C VAL A 143 3.60 16.48 0.99
N GLU A 144 3.00 17.49 1.60
CA GLU A 144 2.78 18.79 0.98
C GLU A 144 4.10 19.45 0.57
N LYS A 145 5.08 19.46 1.46
CA LYS A 145 6.39 20.07 1.21
C LYS A 145 7.14 19.42 0.04
N ASN A 146 7.07 18.11 -0.08
CA ASN A 146 7.91 17.35 -1.01
C ASN A 146 7.20 16.93 -2.29
N LEU A 147 5.87 16.95 -2.31
CA LEU A 147 5.09 16.61 -3.49
C LEU A 147 4.87 17.81 -4.40
N PHE A 148 4.80 18.99 -3.83
CA PHE A 148 4.54 20.22 -4.57
C PHE A 148 5.76 21.16 -4.50
N ASP A 149 6.26 21.54 -5.65
CA ASP A 149 7.26 22.60 -5.78
C ASP A 149 6.56 23.96 -5.64
N LYS A 150 6.68 24.55 -4.48
CA LYS A 150 6.14 25.85 -4.20
C LYS A 150 7.24 26.90 -4.05
#